data_ce7792004d4c5d8a75a8266bc5fe7285
#
_entry.id   ce7792004d4c5d8a75a8266bc5fe7285
#
_cell.length_a   1.000
_cell.length_b   1.000
_cell.length_c   1.000
_cell.angle_alpha   90.00
_cell.angle_beta   90.00
_cell.angle_gamma   90.00
#
_symmetry.space_group_name_H-M   'P 1'
#
loop_
_entity.id
_entity.type
_entity.pdbx_description
1 polymer ?
#
loop_
_entity_poly.entity_id
_entity_poly.type
_entity_poly.pdbx_seq_one_letter_code
_entity_poly.pdbx_strand_id
1 'polypeptide(L)'
;MPRGSKTIADAQPGLFDLSPFLKTAPCVPALRKLVAEWRDNGYKGVTSTTRTLLNYWFFTDHRLPTCQLFTYHEAQREAIETLIYVYEVEQVRSRKDLLEKYISSKTELRLPAYDEFARYCTKMATGSGKTKVMSLAIVWHYFNAVRENDNDFAKTFLILAPNVIVFDRLRSDFEGGRIFNNDPLM
;
A
#
# COMPACT_ATOMS: atom_id res chain seq x y z
N MET A 1 -17.03 56.31 13.69
CA MET A 1 -17.44 54.96 13.29
C MET A 1 -16.18 54.09 13.21
N PRO A 2 -16.00 53.10 14.04
CA PRO A 2 -14.80 52.22 13.97
C PRO A 2 -14.93 51.22 12.81
N ARG A 3 -13.86 51.10 12.03
CA ARG A 3 -13.74 50.07 10.97
C ARG A 3 -13.65 48.67 11.61
N GLY A 4 -14.57 47.82 11.24
CA GLY A 4 -14.58 46.43 11.66
C GLY A 4 -13.29 45.71 11.19
N SER A 5 -12.66 44.97 12.09
CA SER A 5 -11.54 44.08 11.79
C SER A 5 -12.07 42.93 10.96
N LYS A 6 -11.53 42.73 9.76
CA LYS A 6 -11.75 41.54 8.96
C LYS A 6 -11.17 40.34 9.71
N THR A 7 -11.99 39.37 10.03
CA THR A 7 -11.62 38.10 10.62
C THR A 7 -10.77 37.30 9.61
N ILE A 8 -9.75 36.60 10.10
CA ILE A 8 -8.76 35.79 9.37
C ILE A 8 -9.38 34.62 8.55
N ALA A 9 -10.71 34.48 8.60
CA ALA A 9 -11.43 33.38 7.93
C ALA A 9 -11.62 33.54 6.40
N ASP A 10 -11.32 34.70 5.80
CA ASP A 10 -11.55 35.00 4.39
C ASP A 10 -10.27 35.09 3.54
N ALA A 11 -9.14 34.56 4.01
CA ALA A 11 -7.95 34.49 3.19
C ALA A 11 -8.14 33.40 2.12
N GLN A 12 -8.27 33.79 0.84
CA GLN A 12 -8.21 32.83 -0.28
C GLN A 12 -6.91 32.03 -0.18
N PRO A 13 -6.97 30.69 -0.34
CA PRO A 13 -5.76 29.85 -0.36
C PRO A 13 -4.79 30.41 -1.39
N GLY A 14 -3.53 30.61 -1.01
CA GLY A 14 -2.50 31.05 -1.95
C GLY A 14 -2.35 30.04 -3.09
N LEU A 15 -1.95 30.51 -4.27
CA LEU A 15 -1.77 29.70 -5.48
C LEU A 15 -0.90 28.44 -5.25
N PHE A 16 -0.05 28.44 -4.22
CA PHE A 16 0.85 27.35 -3.84
C PHE A 16 0.42 26.60 -2.56
N ASP A 17 -0.74 26.94 -2.00
CA ASP A 17 -1.27 26.19 -0.86
C ASP A 17 -1.91 24.89 -1.35
N LEU A 18 -1.15 23.81 -1.36
CA LEU A 18 -1.59 22.48 -1.73
C LEU A 18 -2.35 21.75 -0.61
N SER A 19 -2.46 22.32 0.57
CA SER A 19 -3.08 21.69 1.73
C SER A 19 -4.54 21.26 1.51
N PRO A 20 -5.39 21.98 0.72
CA PRO A 20 -6.73 21.53 0.38
C PRO A 20 -6.77 20.31 -0.55
N PHE A 21 -5.69 20.09 -1.29
CA PHE A 21 -5.59 18.99 -2.28
C PHE A 21 -4.92 17.73 -1.73
N LEU A 22 -4.21 17.85 -0.61
CA LEU A 22 -3.52 16.74 0.07
C LEU A 22 -4.45 16.04 1.07
N LYS A 23 -5.65 15.65 0.64
CA LYS A 23 -6.53 14.85 1.47
C LYS A 23 -6.02 13.42 1.54
N THR A 24 -5.37 13.07 2.64
CA THR A 24 -5.08 11.67 2.99
C THR A 24 -6.35 10.99 3.50
N ALA A 25 -6.49 9.69 3.24
CA ALA A 25 -7.57 8.93 3.88
C ALA A 25 -7.42 9.02 5.41
N PRO A 26 -8.53 9.17 6.16
CA PRO A 26 -8.49 9.44 7.61
C PRO A 26 -7.70 8.40 8.43
N CYS A 27 -7.67 7.14 7.99
CA CYS A 27 -6.95 6.06 8.66
C CYS A 27 -5.42 6.08 8.42
N VAL A 28 -4.93 6.78 7.38
CA VAL A 28 -3.52 6.71 6.96
C VAL A 28 -2.54 7.21 8.02
N PRO A 29 -2.76 8.34 8.72
CA PRO A 29 -1.82 8.80 9.74
C PRO A 29 -1.65 7.80 10.89
N ALA A 30 -2.75 7.17 11.34
CA ALA A 30 -2.71 6.17 12.39
C ALA A 30 -1.99 4.89 11.92
N LEU A 31 -2.31 4.42 10.71
CA LEU A 31 -1.66 3.25 10.11
C LEU A 31 -0.17 3.45 9.93
N ARG A 32 0.29 4.60 9.45
CA ARG A 32 1.72 4.90 9.31
C ARG A 32 2.49 4.74 10.61
N LYS A 33 1.93 5.27 11.70
CA LYS A 33 2.53 5.15 13.02
C LYS A 33 2.62 3.68 13.45
N LEU A 34 1.52 2.95 13.37
CA LEU A 34 1.46 1.55 13.77
C LEU A 34 2.37 0.66 12.94
N VAL A 35 2.43 0.87 11.63
CA VAL A 35 3.31 0.12 10.72
C VAL A 35 4.78 0.41 11.02
N ALA A 36 5.15 1.65 11.33
CA ALA A 36 6.50 1.99 11.76
C ALA A 36 6.88 1.28 13.07
N GLU A 37 6.02 1.35 14.08
CA GLU A 37 6.21 0.65 15.35
C GLU A 37 6.28 -0.90 15.16
N TRP A 38 5.46 -1.45 14.29
CA TRP A 38 5.46 -2.87 13.94
C TRP A 38 6.75 -3.31 13.25
N ARG A 39 7.27 -2.49 12.34
CA ARG A 39 8.58 -2.68 11.69
C ARG A 39 9.69 -2.71 12.72
N ASP A 40 9.74 -1.71 13.61
CA ASP A 40 10.78 -1.60 14.65
C ASP A 40 10.72 -2.76 15.66
N ASN A 41 9.55 -3.34 15.86
CA ASN A 41 9.34 -4.54 16.67
C ASN A 41 9.58 -5.87 15.92
N GLY A 42 10.18 -5.84 14.73
CA GLY A 42 10.58 -7.02 13.97
C GLY A 42 9.43 -7.79 13.33
N TYR A 43 8.41 -7.09 12.85
CA TYR A 43 7.28 -7.67 12.09
C TYR A 43 6.56 -8.81 12.83
N LYS A 44 6.23 -8.61 14.10
CA LYS A 44 5.52 -9.62 14.90
C LYS A 44 4.14 -9.91 14.33
N GLY A 45 3.70 -11.16 14.44
CA GLY A 45 2.36 -11.60 14.05
C GLY A 45 2.19 -12.02 12.60
N VAL A 46 3.26 -11.98 11.78
CA VAL A 46 3.22 -12.51 10.41
C VAL A 46 3.69 -13.95 10.34
N THR A 47 3.36 -14.62 9.25
CA THR A 47 3.84 -15.96 8.91
C THR A 47 5.37 -15.99 8.75
N SER A 48 5.95 -17.18 8.78
CA SER A 48 7.38 -17.38 8.53
C SER A 48 7.75 -16.97 7.10
N THR A 49 6.88 -17.25 6.16
CA THR A 49 7.03 -16.87 4.74
C THR A 49 7.03 -15.36 4.56
N THR A 50 6.06 -14.64 5.13
CA THR A 50 6.01 -13.18 5.07
C THR A 50 7.23 -12.54 5.69
N ARG A 51 7.67 -13.02 6.84
CA ARG A 51 8.90 -12.54 7.51
C ARG A 51 10.13 -12.72 6.63
N THR A 52 10.25 -13.87 5.97
CA THR A 52 11.35 -14.16 5.05
C THR A 52 11.34 -13.20 3.86
N LEU A 53 10.16 -12.94 3.28
CA LEU A 53 10.00 -12.01 2.16
C LEU A 53 10.35 -10.58 2.56
N LEU A 54 9.86 -10.07 3.71
CA LEU A 54 10.16 -8.73 4.20
C LEU A 54 11.67 -8.55 4.46
N ASN A 55 12.31 -9.56 5.05
CA ASN A 55 13.76 -9.55 5.26
C ASN A 55 14.52 -9.55 3.93
N TYR A 56 14.10 -10.37 2.99
CA TYR A 56 14.71 -10.43 1.67
C TYR A 56 14.57 -9.08 0.96
N TRP A 57 13.39 -8.49 0.89
CA TRP A 57 13.15 -7.27 0.15
C TRP A 57 13.85 -6.03 0.73
N PHE A 58 13.91 -5.90 2.05
CA PHE A 58 14.27 -4.64 2.69
C PHE A 58 15.54 -4.66 3.52
N PHE A 59 16.08 -5.84 3.81
CA PHE A 59 17.27 -5.97 4.66
C PHE A 59 18.39 -6.78 3.99
N THR A 60 18.19 -7.22 2.75
CA THR A 60 19.22 -7.91 1.97
C THR A 60 19.69 -6.99 0.85
N ASP A 61 21.01 -6.95 0.63
CA ASP A 61 21.59 -6.23 -0.52
C ASP A 61 21.27 -6.96 -1.81
N HIS A 62 20.64 -6.27 -2.74
CA HIS A 62 20.34 -6.79 -4.06
C HIS A 62 21.17 -6.09 -5.13
N ARG A 63 21.66 -6.87 -6.08
CA ARG A 63 22.33 -6.35 -7.26
C ARG A 63 21.59 -6.78 -8.50
N LEU A 64 21.31 -5.81 -9.36
CA LEU A 64 20.77 -6.08 -10.69
C LEU A 64 21.83 -6.80 -11.55
N PRO A 65 21.44 -7.42 -12.69
CA PRO A 65 22.39 -8.00 -13.65
C PRO A 65 23.45 -7.00 -14.12
N THR A 66 23.18 -5.70 -14.03
CA THR A 66 24.13 -4.60 -14.31
C THR A 66 25.12 -4.32 -13.18
N CYS A 67 25.14 -5.12 -12.12
CA CYS A 67 25.91 -4.91 -10.88
C CYS A 67 25.52 -3.67 -10.07
N GLN A 68 24.49 -2.93 -10.47
CA GLN A 68 23.97 -1.80 -9.70
C GLN A 68 23.22 -2.29 -8.48
N LEU A 69 23.42 -1.59 -7.36
CA LEU A 69 22.64 -1.82 -6.14
C LEU A 69 21.17 -1.48 -6.40
N PHE A 70 20.29 -2.39 -6.04
CA PHE A 70 18.86 -2.19 -6.11
C PHE A 70 18.29 -2.04 -4.71
N THR A 71 17.48 -1.02 -4.48
CA THR A 71 16.71 -0.85 -3.25
C THR A 71 15.29 -0.41 -3.58
N TYR A 72 14.33 -0.94 -2.84
CA TYR A 72 12.96 -0.45 -2.93
C TYR A 72 12.86 0.95 -2.31
N HIS A 73 12.09 1.83 -2.96
CA HIS A 73 11.82 3.17 -2.42
C HIS A 73 10.94 3.08 -1.16
N GLU A 74 11.13 4.03 -0.24
CA GLU A 74 10.38 4.06 1.01
C GLU A 74 8.85 4.04 0.80
N ALA A 75 8.34 4.73 -0.22
CA ALA A 75 6.92 4.70 -0.56
C ALA A 75 6.42 3.31 -1.01
N GLN A 76 7.28 2.51 -1.64
CA GLN A 76 6.95 1.12 -2.04
C GLN A 76 6.95 0.21 -0.82
N ARG A 77 7.94 0.38 0.05
CA ARG A 77 8.05 -0.33 1.32
C ARG A 77 6.85 -0.04 2.21
N GLU A 78 6.55 1.23 2.46
CA GLU A 78 5.39 1.65 3.25
C GLU A 78 4.08 1.08 2.70
N ALA A 79 3.92 1.06 1.38
CA ALA A 79 2.72 0.57 0.74
C ALA A 79 2.50 -0.94 0.97
N ILE A 80 3.53 -1.77 0.74
CA ILE A 80 3.41 -3.22 0.93
C ILE A 80 3.36 -3.59 2.41
N GLU A 81 4.15 -2.95 3.27
CA GLU A 81 4.11 -3.17 4.72
C GLU A 81 2.73 -2.84 5.30
N THR A 82 2.12 -1.73 4.86
CA THR A 82 0.76 -1.37 5.30
C THR A 82 -0.27 -2.41 4.85
N LEU A 83 -0.16 -2.90 3.62
CA LEU A 83 -1.06 -3.94 3.11
C LEU A 83 -0.93 -5.23 3.93
N ILE A 84 0.30 -5.68 4.17
CA ILE A 84 0.58 -6.88 4.99
C ILE A 84 0.06 -6.69 6.42
N TYR A 85 0.35 -5.56 7.04
CA TYR A 85 -0.07 -5.28 8.41
C TYR A 85 -1.60 -5.33 8.54
N VAL A 86 -2.32 -4.64 7.67
CA VAL A 86 -3.79 -4.59 7.71
C VAL A 86 -4.40 -5.95 7.40
N TYR A 87 -3.83 -6.68 6.43
CA TYR A 87 -4.39 -7.95 5.99
C TYR A 87 -4.02 -9.11 6.93
N GLU A 88 -2.74 -9.28 7.23
CA GLU A 88 -2.23 -10.48 7.91
C GLU A 88 -2.21 -10.30 9.44
N VAL A 89 -1.75 -9.15 9.94
CA VAL A 89 -1.62 -8.92 11.38
C VAL A 89 -2.95 -8.50 12.00
N GLU A 90 -3.58 -7.50 11.42
CA GLU A 90 -4.81 -6.92 11.96
C GLU A 90 -6.08 -7.63 11.48
N GLN A 91 -5.95 -8.47 10.46
CA GLN A 91 -7.03 -9.26 9.84
C GLN A 91 -8.27 -8.43 9.48
N VAL A 92 -8.08 -7.19 9.09
CA VAL A 92 -9.14 -6.30 8.66
C VAL A 92 -9.57 -6.69 7.25
N ARG A 93 -10.81 -7.11 7.09
CA ARG A 93 -11.37 -7.54 5.80
C ARG A 93 -12.47 -6.62 5.30
N SER A 94 -13.03 -5.78 6.17
CA SER A 94 -14.08 -4.85 5.82
C SER A 94 -13.62 -3.41 5.98
N ARG A 95 -14.26 -2.50 5.24
CA ARG A 95 -14.03 -1.06 5.35
C ARG A 95 -14.51 -0.54 6.70
N LYS A 96 -15.60 -1.11 7.21
CA LYS A 96 -16.17 -0.75 8.50
C LYS A 96 -15.15 -1.00 9.61
N ASP A 97 -14.56 -2.19 9.65
CA ASP A 97 -13.55 -2.57 10.64
C ASP A 97 -12.33 -1.65 10.57
N LEU A 98 -11.88 -1.32 9.34
CA LEU A 98 -10.76 -0.40 9.13
C LEU A 98 -11.04 0.99 9.72
N LEU A 99 -12.24 1.52 9.49
CA LEU A 99 -12.63 2.84 9.98
C LEU A 99 -12.86 2.84 11.49
N GLU A 100 -13.54 1.84 12.02
CA GLU A 100 -13.79 1.71 13.47
C GLU A 100 -12.48 1.59 14.26
N LYS A 101 -11.48 0.89 13.69
CA LYS A 101 -10.21 0.63 14.35
C LYS A 101 -9.25 1.82 14.32
N TYR A 102 -9.25 2.61 13.24
CA TYR A 102 -8.22 3.62 13.00
C TYR A 102 -8.73 5.06 12.90
N ILE A 103 -10.02 5.31 13.09
CA ILE A 103 -10.58 6.66 13.05
C ILE A 103 -11.22 7.00 14.39
N SER A 104 -10.66 8.02 15.05
CA SER A 104 -11.15 8.50 16.35
C SER A 104 -12.41 9.36 16.27
N SER A 105 -12.71 9.95 15.10
CA SER A 105 -13.89 10.80 14.90
C SER A 105 -14.93 10.06 14.06
N LYS A 106 -16.13 9.93 14.58
CA LYS A 106 -17.33 9.44 13.86
C LYS A 106 -17.72 10.47 12.78
N THR A 107 -16.89 10.62 11.76
CA THR A 107 -17.31 11.33 10.57
C THR A 107 -18.35 10.45 9.89
N GLU A 108 -19.50 11.01 9.50
CA GLU A 108 -20.53 10.32 8.71
C GLU A 108 -19.98 9.98 7.33
N LEU A 109 -19.16 8.94 7.25
CA LEU A 109 -18.69 8.40 5.99
C LEU A 109 -19.82 7.55 5.42
N ARG A 110 -20.42 8.01 4.33
CA ARG A 110 -21.34 7.19 3.54
C ARG A 110 -20.56 6.04 2.93
N LEU A 111 -20.63 4.88 3.57
CA LEU A 111 -20.05 3.65 3.07
C LEU A 111 -21.01 3.04 2.03
N PRO A 112 -20.53 2.60 0.87
CA PRO A 112 -21.35 1.80 -0.04
C PRO A 112 -21.83 0.53 0.67
N ALA A 113 -23.02 0.07 0.29
CA ALA A 113 -23.68 -1.09 0.90
C ALA A 113 -22.97 -2.44 0.70
N TYR A 114 -21.92 -2.48 -0.13
CA TYR A 114 -21.21 -3.71 -0.50
C TYR A 114 -19.90 -3.85 0.27
N ASP A 115 -19.81 -4.87 1.10
CA ASP A 115 -18.58 -5.25 1.82
C ASP A 115 -18.44 -6.79 1.91
N GLU A 116 -18.87 -7.50 0.84
CA GLU A 116 -18.85 -8.97 0.80
C GLU A 116 -17.44 -9.57 0.64
N PHE A 117 -16.46 -8.77 0.21
CA PHE A 117 -15.06 -9.18 0.06
C PHE A 117 -14.10 -8.04 0.39
N ALA A 118 -12.92 -8.40 0.85
CA ALA A 118 -11.88 -7.45 1.21
C ALA A 118 -11.41 -6.62 0.00
N ARG A 119 -11.40 -5.30 0.16
CA ARG A 119 -10.95 -4.34 -0.85
C ARG A 119 -9.97 -3.36 -0.23
N TYR A 120 -8.78 -3.30 -0.79
CA TYR A 120 -7.76 -2.36 -0.37
C TYR A 120 -7.41 -1.41 -1.52
N CYS A 121 -7.17 -0.15 -1.19
CA CYS A 121 -6.75 0.86 -2.15
C CYS A 121 -5.43 1.48 -1.70
N THR A 122 -4.36 1.21 -2.43
CA THR A 122 -3.06 1.84 -2.22
C THR A 122 -2.92 3.01 -3.17
N LYS A 123 -2.97 4.24 -2.62
CA LYS A 123 -2.82 5.46 -3.40
C LYS A 123 -1.35 5.90 -3.38
N MET A 124 -0.73 5.89 -4.55
CA MET A 124 0.67 6.28 -4.74
C MET A 124 0.79 7.31 -5.87
N ALA A 125 1.80 8.18 -5.81
CA ALA A 125 2.08 9.16 -6.85
C ALA A 125 2.39 8.50 -8.20
N THR A 126 2.22 9.23 -9.29
CA THR A 126 2.64 8.78 -10.63
C THR A 126 4.17 8.65 -10.65
N GLY A 127 4.68 7.58 -11.25
CA GLY A 127 6.12 7.31 -11.29
C GLY A 127 6.71 6.68 -10.02
N SER A 128 5.97 6.50 -8.93
CA SER A 128 6.47 5.92 -7.67
C SER A 128 6.65 4.39 -7.68
N GLY A 129 6.44 3.72 -8.82
CA GLY A 129 6.62 2.27 -8.93
C GLY A 129 5.46 1.42 -8.44
N LYS A 130 4.22 1.85 -8.69
CA LYS A 130 3.00 1.08 -8.34
C LYS A 130 3.03 -0.37 -8.82
N THR A 131 3.56 -0.61 -10.01
CA THR A 131 3.69 -1.96 -10.58
C THR A 131 4.59 -2.85 -9.71
N LYS A 132 5.65 -2.29 -9.13
CA LYS A 132 6.52 -3.03 -8.21
C LYS A 132 5.80 -3.40 -6.91
N VAL A 133 4.99 -2.50 -6.36
CA VAL A 133 4.16 -2.83 -5.18
C VAL A 133 3.15 -3.93 -5.51
N MET A 134 2.57 -3.90 -6.70
CA MET A 134 1.66 -4.95 -7.17
C MET A 134 2.38 -6.30 -7.30
N SER A 135 3.60 -6.34 -7.85
CA SER A 135 4.39 -7.57 -7.93
C SER A 135 4.78 -8.11 -6.54
N LEU A 136 5.16 -7.24 -5.61
CA LEU A 136 5.39 -7.64 -4.20
C LEU A 136 4.15 -8.26 -3.56
N ALA A 137 2.98 -7.66 -3.77
CA ALA A 137 1.72 -8.17 -3.25
C ALA A 137 1.36 -9.55 -3.84
N ILE A 138 1.60 -9.75 -5.14
CA ILE A 138 1.40 -11.05 -5.80
C ILE A 138 2.33 -12.11 -5.20
N VAL A 139 3.62 -11.79 -5.06
CA VAL A 139 4.62 -12.70 -4.49
C VAL A 139 4.27 -13.05 -3.05
N TRP A 140 3.91 -12.06 -2.24
CA TRP A 140 3.50 -12.26 -0.85
C TRP A 140 2.31 -13.22 -0.74
N HIS A 141 1.23 -12.97 -1.48
CA HIS A 141 0.05 -13.84 -1.46
C HIS A 141 0.38 -15.26 -1.96
N TYR A 142 1.07 -15.36 -3.10
CA TYR A 142 1.36 -16.66 -3.70
C TYR A 142 2.21 -17.55 -2.80
N PHE A 143 3.30 -17.00 -2.24
CA PHE A 143 4.18 -17.80 -1.40
C PHE A 143 3.53 -18.19 -0.07
N ASN A 144 2.73 -17.33 0.53
CA ASN A 144 1.97 -17.71 1.72
C ASN A 144 0.95 -18.81 1.40
N ALA A 145 0.19 -18.68 0.31
CA ALA A 145 -0.77 -19.69 -0.10
C ALA A 145 -0.13 -21.06 -0.37
N VAL A 146 1.13 -21.08 -0.85
CA VAL A 146 1.82 -22.32 -1.21
C VAL A 146 2.60 -22.92 -0.03
N ARG A 147 3.33 -22.08 0.73
CA ARG A 147 4.24 -22.54 1.78
C ARG A 147 3.54 -22.75 3.12
N GLU A 148 2.64 -21.84 3.48
CA GLU A 148 1.89 -21.96 4.73
C GLU A 148 0.62 -22.81 4.54
N ASN A 149 0.30 -23.18 3.28
CA ASN A 149 -0.92 -23.90 2.91
C ASN A 149 -2.20 -23.23 3.46
N ASP A 150 -2.22 -21.92 3.43
CA ASP A 150 -3.30 -21.10 3.97
C ASP A 150 -4.21 -20.61 2.85
N ASN A 151 -5.50 -20.90 2.98
CA ASN A 151 -6.53 -20.54 2.00
C ASN A 151 -6.93 -19.07 2.03
N ASP A 152 -6.50 -18.31 3.05
CA ASP A 152 -6.71 -16.86 3.10
C ASP A 152 -5.85 -16.12 2.06
N PHE A 153 -4.82 -16.79 1.54
CA PHE A 153 -3.94 -16.24 0.52
C PHE A 153 -4.25 -16.76 -0.89
N ALA A 154 -4.09 -15.91 -1.89
CA ALA A 154 -4.43 -16.21 -3.27
C ALA A 154 -3.28 -16.91 -4.02
N LYS A 155 -3.65 -17.92 -4.84
CA LYS A 155 -2.75 -18.60 -5.80
C LYS A 155 -2.95 -18.12 -7.24
N THR A 156 -4.09 -17.47 -7.52
CA THR A 156 -4.47 -17.00 -8.85
C THR A 156 -4.80 -15.50 -8.78
N PHE A 157 -4.30 -14.75 -9.75
CA PHE A 157 -4.41 -13.30 -9.78
C PHE A 157 -4.99 -12.84 -11.11
N LEU A 158 -5.91 -11.88 -11.05
CA LEU A 158 -6.44 -11.19 -12.21
C LEU A 158 -6.01 -9.72 -12.18
N ILE A 159 -5.27 -9.28 -13.19
CA ILE A 159 -4.83 -7.89 -13.33
C ILE A 159 -5.75 -7.19 -14.31
N LEU A 160 -6.43 -6.14 -13.85
CA LEU A 160 -7.31 -5.31 -14.66
C LEU A 160 -6.65 -3.97 -14.97
N ALA A 161 -6.67 -3.59 -16.23
CA ALA A 161 -6.17 -2.30 -16.70
C ALA A 161 -7.34 -1.39 -17.11
N PRO A 162 -7.31 -0.09 -16.75
CA PRO A 162 -8.41 0.83 -17.04
C PRO A 162 -8.49 1.24 -18.51
N ASN A 163 -7.42 1.08 -19.28
CA ASN A 163 -7.36 1.41 -20.71
C ASN A 163 -6.20 0.64 -21.40
N VAL A 164 -6.19 0.71 -22.74
CA VAL A 164 -5.23 -0.02 -23.59
C VAL A 164 -3.77 0.35 -23.29
N ILE A 165 -3.48 1.63 -23.08
CA ILE A 165 -2.11 2.10 -22.82
C ILE A 165 -1.55 1.48 -21.51
N VAL A 166 -2.37 1.45 -20.47
CA VAL A 166 -2.00 0.82 -19.19
C VAL A 166 -1.92 -0.69 -19.37
N PHE A 167 -2.81 -1.28 -20.15
CA PHE A 167 -2.81 -2.71 -20.46
C PHE A 167 -1.52 -3.13 -21.15
N ASP A 168 -1.11 -2.45 -22.22
CA ASP A 168 0.11 -2.79 -22.98
C ASP A 168 1.36 -2.70 -22.09
N ARG A 169 1.41 -1.69 -21.22
CA ARG A 169 2.50 -1.53 -20.26
C ARG A 169 2.54 -2.68 -19.24
N LEU A 170 1.41 -2.98 -18.62
CA LEU A 170 1.31 -4.08 -17.64
C LEU A 170 1.58 -5.43 -18.31
N ARG A 171 1.07 -5.62 -19.53
CA ARG A 171 1.38 -6.82 -20.32
C ARG A 171 2.89 -6.96 -20.53
N SER A 172 3.57 -5.88 -20.94
CA SER A 172 5.03 -5.89 -21.12
C SER A 172 5.79 -6.24 -19.83
N ASP A 173 5.32 -5.79 -18.67
CA ASP A 173 5.95 -6.03 -17.39
C ASP A 173 5.71 -7.48 -16.89
N PHE A 174 4.51 -8.02 -17.08
CA PHE A 174 4.11 -9.32 -16.52
C PHE A 174 4.24 -10.51 -17.50
N GLU A 175 4.21 -10.26 -18.82
CA GLU A 175 4.28 -11.31 -19.82
C GLU A 175 5.60 -12.08 -19.73
N GLY A 176 5.49 -13.42 -19.72
CA GLY A 176 6.65 -14.29 -19.56
C GLY A 176 7.33 -14.19 -18.18
N GLY A 177 6.67 -13.62 -17.19
CA GLY A 177 7.23 -13.47 -15.85
C GLY A 177 8.36 -12.44 -15.74
N ARG A 178 8.46 -11.53 -16.70
CA ARG A 178 9.60 -10.60 -16.84
C ARG A 178 9.88 -9.82 -15.55
N ILE A 179 8.85 -9.25 -14.92
CA ILE A 179 9.02 -8.47 -13.69
C ILE A 179 9.54 -9.32 -12.53
N PHE A 180 9.15 -10.60 -12.49
CA PHE A 180 9.58 -11.53 -11.43
C PHE A 180 11.02 -12.02 -11.63
N ASN A 181 11.55 -11.94 -12.86
CA ASN A 181 12.93 -12.33 -13.18
C ASN A 181 13.90 -11.15 -13.08
N ASN A 182 13.43 -9.93 -13.31
CA ASN A 182 14.28 -8.74 -13.35
C ASN A 182 14.43 -8.04 -12.02
N ASP A 183 13.42 -8.14 -11.16
CA ASP A 183 13.41 -7.52 -9.84
C ASP A 183 13.74 -8.55 -8.74
N PRO A 184 14.37 -8.15 -7.63
CA PRO A 184 14.66 -9.04 -6.50
C PRO A 184 13.39 -9.31 -5.69
N LEU A 185 12.49 -10.13 -6.25
CA LEU A 185 11.20 -10.46 -5.65
C LEU A 185 11.23 -11.78 -4.87
N MET A 186 12.16 -12.67 -5.22
CA MET A 186 12.29 -14.02 -4.68
C MET A 186 13.76 -14.39 -4.51
#